data_bea938d0dcec520c8bf2dba6f75860d2
#
_entry.id   bea938d0dcec520c8bf2dba6f75860d2
#
_cell.length_a   1.000
_cell.length_b   1.000
_cell.length_c   1.000
_cell.angle_alpha   90.00
_cell.angle_beta   90.00
_cell.angle_gamma   90.00
#
_symmetry.space_group_name_H-M   'P 1'
#
loop_
_entity.id
_entity.type
_entity.pdbx_description
1 polymer ?
#
loop_
_entity_poly.entity_id
_entity_poly.type
_entity_poly.pdbx_seq_one_letter_code
_entity_poly.pdbx_strand_id
1 'polypeptide(L)' 'MTVKELEAFLSTVKDTSKSVYFYLPDDNPFDDGAGIENAFEVSRDAASQGIYEGVYLKGI' A
#
# COMPACT_ATOMS: atom_id res chain seq x y z
N MET A 1 -5.41 -9.86 -1.87
CA MET A 1 -6.43 -8.90 -1.37
C MET A 1 -7.56 -8.80 -2.36
N THR A 2 -8.78 -8.82 -1.89
CA THR A 2 -9.96 -8.65 -2.74
C THR A 2 -10.32 -7.18 -2.86
N VAL A 3 -11.18 -6.87 -3.83
CA VAL A 3 -11.70 -5.50 -3.97
C VAL A 3 -12.40 -5.06 -2.69
N LYS A 4 -13.16 -5.96 -2.09
CA LYS A 4 -13.89 -5.65 -0.86
C LYS A 4 -12.93 -5.31 0.30
N GLU A 5 -11.84 -6.06 0.40
CA GLU A 5 -10.84 -5.81 1.43
C GLU A 5 -10.14 -4.47 1.20
N LEU A 6 -9.83 -4.16 -0.04
CA LEU A 6 -9.22 -2.88 -0.38
C LEU A 6 -10.16 -1.71 -0.11
N GLU A 7 -11.43 -1.85 -0.46
CA GLU A 7 -12.43 -0.82 -0.16
C GLU A 7 -12.53 -0.58 1.34
N ALA A 8 -12.54 -1.65 2.14
CA ALA A 8 -12.62 -1.53 3.58
C ALA A 8 -11.40 -0.80 4.14
N PHE A 9 -10.22 -1.09 3.62
CA PHE A 9 -9.01 -0.41 4.04
C PHE A 9 -9.07 1.07 3.65
N LEU A 10 -9.41 1.37 2.41
CA LEU A 10 -9.43 2.76 1.92
C LEU A 10 -10.43 3.61 2.68
N SER A 11 -11.51 3.01 3.18
CA SER A 11 -12.49 3.75 3.96
C SER A 11 -11.93 4.23 5.30
N THR A 12 -10.81 3.68 5.75
CA THR A 12 -10.15 4.12 6.98
C THR A 12 -9.18 5.26 6.75
N VAL A 13 -8.85 5.55 5.50
CA VAL A 13 -7.91 6.63 5.15
C VAL A 13 -8.67 7.95 5.18
N LYS A 14 -8.26 8.85 6.08
CA LYS A 14 -8.96 10.13 6.25
C LYS A 14 -8.55 11.16 5.21
N ASP A 15 -7.28 11.18 4.86
CA ASP A 15 -6.76 12.14 3.88
C ASP A 15 -6.62 11.45 2.53
N THR A 16 -7.62 11.63 1.69
CA THR A 16 -7.67 11.01 0.36
C THR A 16 -6.75 11.68 -0.65
N SER A 17 -6.05 12.75 -0.25
CA SER A 17 -5.06 13.38 -1.12
C SER A 17 -3.69 12.72 -1.02
N LYS A 18 -3.52 11.76 -0.14
CA LYS A 18 -2.25 11.03 0.00
C LYS A 18 -1.94 10.23 -1.25
N SER A 19 -0.65 10.13 -1.54
CA SER A 19 -0.19 9.30 -2.65
C SER A 19 -0.33 7.82 -2.33
N VAL A 20 -0.48 7.02 -3.37
CA VAL A 20 -0.52 5.56 -3.25
C VAL A 20 0.75 5.01 -3.89
N TYR A 21 1.43 4.16 -3.16
CA TYR A 21 2.65 3.50 -3.63
C TYR A 21 2.44 2.00 -3.66
N PHE A 22 3.09 1.35 -4.60
CA PHE A 22 3.07 -0.10 -4.73
C PHE A 22 4.50 -0.61 -4.64
N TYR A 23 4.70 -1.72 -3.94
CA TYR A 23 6.03 -2.34 -3.90
C TYR A 23 5.93 -3.86 -3.78
N LEU A 24 6.98 -4.51 -4.25
CA LEU A 24 7.14 -5.95 -4.12
C LEU A 24 8.31 -6.20 -3.18
N PRO A 25 8.14 -7.06 -2.17
CA PRO A 25 9.24 -7.37 -1.26
C PRO A 25 10.37 -8.14 -1.93
N ASP A 26 10.05 -8.88 -2.99
CA ASP A 26 11.04 -9.58 -3.81
C ASP A 26 11.11 -8.92 -5.18
N ASP A 27 12.29 -8.88 -5.78
CA ASP A 27 12.50 -8.31 -7.11
C ASP A 27 11.97 -9.23 -8.21
N ASN A 28 10.78 -9.76 -8.03
CA ASN A 28 10.15 -10.62 -9.02
C ASN A 28 8.84 -10.02 -9.48
N PRO A 29 8.89 -9.01 -10.36
CA PRO A 29 7.69 -8.28 -10.77
C PRO A 29 6.76 -9.05 -11.70
N PHE A 30 7.14 -10.25 -12.11
CA PHE A 30 6.42 -10.99 -13.15
C PHE A 30 5.86 -12.31 -12.66
N ASP A 31 5.62 -12.43 -11.37
CA ASP A 31 4.94 -13.61 -10.89
C ASP A 31 3.49 -13.55 -11.36
N ASP A 32 3.10 -14.48 -12.23
CA ASP A 32 1.76 -14.53 -12.76
C ASP A 32 0.75 -14.67 -11.63
N GLY A 33 -0.17 -13.72 -11.55
CA GLY A 33 -1.18 -13.73 -10.51
C GLY A 33 -0.73 -13.08 -9.23
N ALA A 34 0.35 -12.33 -9.25
CA ALA A 34 0.78 -11.56 -8.09
C ALA A 34 -0.30 -10.57 -7.71
N GLY A 35 -0.97 -10.81 -6.60
CA GLY A 35 -1.98 -9.92 -6.09
C GLY A 35 -1.40 -8.98 -5.04
N ILE A 36 -2.28 -8.20 -4.44
CA ILE A 36 -1.93 -7.36 -3.30
C ILE A 36 -2.07 -8.21 -2.04
N GLU A 37 -1.00 -8.34 -1.27
CA GLU A 37 -1.01 -9.08 -0.02
C GLU A 37 -1.55 -8.23 1.12
N ASN A 38 -1.14 -6.97 1.16
CA ASN A 38 -1.47 -6.10 2.27
C ASN A 38 -1.50 -4.65 1.82
N ALA A 39 -2.22 -3.83 2.58
CA ALA A 39 -2.26 -2.40 2.39
C ALA A 39 -2.11 -1.73 3.75
N PHE A 40 -1.32 -0.68 3.82
CA PHE A 40 -1.13 0.05 5.07
C PHE A 40 -0.87 1.52 4.79
N GLU A 41 -1.01 2.34 5.81
CA GLU A 41 -0.82 3.78 5.71
C GLU A 41 0.38 4.20 6.53
N VAL A 42 1.24 5.02 5.93
CA VAL A 42 2.37 5.65 6.63
C VAL A 42 1.98 7.09 6.95
N SER A 43 1.94 7.41 8.23
CA SER A 43 1.61 8.74 8.69
C SER A 43 2.81 9.68 8.56
N ARG A 44 2.54 10.98 8.67
CA ARG A 44 3.61 11.99 8.61
C ARG A 44 4.70 11.73 9.66
N ASP A 45 4.32 11.29 10.84
CA ASP A 45 5.29 11.06 11.92
C ASP A 45 6.20 9.88 11.63
N ALA A 46 5.69 8.88 10.89
CA ALA A 46 6.46 7.71 10.51
C ALA A 46 7.23 7.90 9.21
N ALA A 47 7.00 9.00 8.50
CA ALA A 47 7.56 9.23 7.17
C ALA A 47 9.00 9.76 7.21
N SER A 48 9.74 9.49 8.27
CA SER A 48 11.15 9.87 8.37
C SER A 48 12.03 8.78 7.73
N GLN A 49 13.24 9.17 7.34
CA GLN A 49 14.27 8.24 6.86
C GLN A 49 13.97 7.59 5.50
N GLY A 50 13.42 8.37 4.59
CA GLY A 50 13.26 7.90 3.20
C GLY A 50 11.96 7.15 2.92
N ILE A 51 11.12 7.00 3.92
CA ILE A 51 9.78 6.45 3.72
C ILE A 51 8.82 7.63 3.62
N TYR A 52 8.10 7.72 2.52
CA TYR A 52 7.20 8.84 2.29
C TYR A 52 5.84 8.59 2.93
N GLU A 53 5.18 9.67 3.35
CA GLU A 53 3.81 9.60 3.81
C GLU A 53 2.90 9.16 2.66
N GLY A 54 2.01 8.21 2.93
CA GLY A 54 1.07 7.76 1.92
C GLY A 54 0.47 6.40 2.23
N VAL A 55 -0.25 5.88 1.24
CA VAL A 55 -0.84 4.55 1.29
C VAL A 55 0.07 3.61 0.50
N TYR A 56 0.36 2.46 1.08
CA TYR A 56 1.25 1.49 0.47
C TYR A 56 0.51 0.19 0.21
N LEU A 57 0.63 -0.30 -1.02
CA LEU A 57 0.11 -1.60 -1.41
C LEU A 57 1.30 -2.54 -1.58
N LYS A 58 1.34 -3.57 -0.77
CA LYS A 58 2.42 -4.56 -0.80
C LYS A 58 1.98 -5.74 -1.66
N GLY A 59 2.73 -6.02 -2.72
CA GLY A 59 2.51 -7.17 -3.57
C GLY A 59 3.04 -8.45 -2.94
N ILE A 60 2.55 -9.56 -3.45
CA ILE A 60 2.98 -10.89 -3.01
C ILE A 60 4.31 -11.25 -3.64
#